data_3aa195be376d3c1d0f486af818c9dca2
#
_entry.id   3aa195be376d3c1d0f486af818c9dca2
#
_cell.length_a   1.000
_cell.length_b   1.000
_cell.length_c   1.000
_cell.angle_alpha   90.00
_cell.angle_beta   90.00
_cell.angle_gamma   90.00
#
_symmetry.space_group_name_H-M   'P 1'
#
loop_
_entity.id
_entity.type
_entity.pdbx_description
1 polymer ?
#
loop_
_entity_poly.entity_id
_entity_poly.type
_entity_poly.pdbx_seq_one_letter_code
_entity_poly.pdbx_strand_id
1 'polypeptide(L)'
;MINQSLKNKKIIISAGASGIGLATAKVCLSRGAYVYLCDIDTKSLNKLNRHPLKNKRLFSYACDASDENQVSDLFKKINNKTKKIDALINNVGIAGPTGSLEKLKSEDWENTLHVDVNSHFYFTKKAIPLLKKSKNGSIINISSTAGILGFPLRSPYAASK
;
A
#
# COMPACT_ATOMS: atom_id res chain seq x y z
N MET A 1 -3.32 7.88 -25.36
CA MET A 1 -2.93 7.75 -23.94
C MET A 1 -3.50 8.93 -23.18
N ILE A 2 -4.35 8.70 -22.15
CA ILE A 2 -4.90 9.78 -21.34
C ILE A 2 -3.75 10.32 -20.48
N ASN A 3 -3.18 11.44 -20.89
CA ASN A 3 -2.09 12.10 -20.16
C ASN A 3 -2.67 12.98 -19.04
N GLN A 4 -3.36 12.34 -18.05
CA GLN A 4 -3.89 13.08 -16.92
C GLN A 4 -2.74 13.49 -15.99
N SER A 5 -2.59 14.78 -15.79
CA SER A 5 -1.64 15.35 -14.85
C SER A 5 -2.04 15.03 -13.40
N LEU A 6 -1.09 14.54 -12.62
CA LEU A 6 -1.23 14.39 -11.16
C LEU A 6 -0.55 15.53 -10.40
N LYS A 7 -0.34 16.66 -11.07
CA LYS A 7 0.35 17.82 -10.48
C LYS A 7 -0.25 18.21 -9.14
N ASN A 8 0.60 18.22 -8.12
CA ASN A 8 0.27 18.54 -6.72
C ASN A 8 -0.73 17.58 -6.03
N LYS A 9 -1.12 16.47 -6.66
CA LYS A 9 -1.88 15.41 -5.99
C LYS A 9 -1.02 14.73 -4.92
N LYS A 10 -1.62 14.36 -3.81
CA LYS A 10 -0.96 13.73 -2.67
C LYS A 10 -1.46 12.30 -2.54
N ILE A 11 -0.56 11.34 -2.70
CA ILE A 11 -0.88 9.93 -2.84
C ILE A 11 -0.13 9.14 -1.77
N ILE A 12 -0.85 8.31 -1.01
CA ILE A 12 -0.25 7.35 -0.08
C ILE A 12 -0.21 5.98 -0.77
N ILE A 13 0.92 5.26 -0.64
CA ILE A 13 1.10 3.91 -1.19
C ILE A 13 1.69 3.02 -0.10
N SER A 14 1.00 1.95 0.27
CA SER A 14 1.53 0.92 1.16
C SER A 14 2.36 -0.11 0.37
N ALA A 15 3.39 -0.71 0.98
CA ALA A 15 4.37 -1.60 0.34
C ALA A 15 4.94 -0.98 -0.95
N GLY A 16 5.43 0.26 -0.85
CA GLY A 16 5.78 1.10 -2.00
C GLY A 16 7.26 1.09 -2.40
N ALA A 17 8.12 0.33 -1.72
CA ALA A 17 9.57 0.37 -1.98
C ALA A 17 10.04 -0.63 -3.04
N SER A 18 9.17 -1.52 -3.50
CA SER A 18 9.47 -2.54 -4.50
C SER A 18 8.26 -2.86 -5.39
N GLY A 19 8.44 -3.71 -6.39
CA GLY A 19 7.37 -4.30 -7.21
C GLY A 19 6.36 -3.28 -7.78
N ILE A 20 5.08 -3.65 -7.70
CA ILE A 20 3.95 -2.86 -8.21
C ILE A 20 3.86 -1.50 -7.51
N GLY A 21 4.03 -1.48 -6.19
CA GLY A 21 3.99 -0.23 -5.41
C GLY A 21 5.03 0.78 -5.85
N LEU A 22 6.27 0.34 -6.07
CA LEU A 22 7.35 1.22 -6.56
C LEU A 22 7.09 1.68 -8.00
N ALA A 23 6.63 0.80 -8.88
CA ALA A 23 6.28 1.15 -10.25
C ALA A 23 5.19 2.23 -10.27
N THR A 24 4.16 2.06 -9.44
CA THR A 24 3.08 3.03 -9.25
C THR A 24 3.61 4.37 -8.72
N ALA A 25 4.49 4.33 -7.70
CA ALA A 25 5.12 5.53 -7.15
C ALA A 25 5.89 6.31 -8.22
N LYS A 26 6.67 5.62 -9.07
CA LYS A 26 7.42 6.22 -10.18
C LYS A 26 6.50 6.96 -11.16
N VAL A 27 5.41 6.32 -11.57
CA VAL A 27 4.43 6.93 -12.48
C VAL A 27 3.75 8.14 -11.83
N CYS A 28 3.37 8.05 -10.56
CA CYS A 28 2.78 9.18 -9.85
C CYS A 28 3.74 10.37 -9.76
N LEU A 29 4.99 10.13 -9.41
CA LEU A 29 6.04 11.15 -9.32
C LEU A 29 6.31 11.82 -10.69
N SER A 30 6.43 11.04 -11.77
CA SER A 30 6.68 11.56 -13.12
C SER A 30 5.54 12.46 -13.61
N ARG A 31 4.32 12.24 -13.10
CA ARG A 31 3.13 13.06 -13.40
C ARG A 31 2.93 14.24 -12.43
N GLY A 32 3.89 14.47 -11.53
CA GLY A 32 3.92 15.65 -10.66
C GLY A 32 3.23 15.48 -9.30
N ALA A 33 2.91 14.25 -8.88
CA ALA A 33 2.34 13.99 -7.57
C ALA A 33 3.39 14.10 -6.44
N TYR A 34 2.89 14.33 -5.24
CA TYR A 34 3.60 14.04 -3.98
C TYR A 34 3.25 12.62 -3.55
N VAL A 35 4.26 11.79 -3.32
CA VAL A 35 4.08 10.39 -2.94
C VAL A 35 4.60 10.18 -1.52
N TYR A 36 3.74 9.62 -0.69
CA TYR A 36 4.03 9.15 0.67
C TYR A 36 3.96 7.63 0.63
N LEU A 37 5.09 6.95 0.64
CA LEU A 37 5.10 5.50 0.63
C LEU A 37 5.68 4.93 1.92
N CYS A 38 5.27 3.73 2.26
CA CYS A 38 5.90 2.95 3.31
C CYS A 38 6.20 1.53 2.85
N ASP A 39 7.09 0.88 3.55
CA ASP A 39 7.42 -0.53 3.35
C ASP A 39 8.01 -1.10 4.64
N ILE A 40 7.87 -2.41 4.84
CA ILE A 40 8.54 -3.14 5.91
C ILE A 40 10.00 -3.42 5.55
N ASP A 41 10.34 -3.51 4.24
CA ASP A 41 11.70 -3.75 3.77
C ASP A 41 12.57 -2.49 3.83
N THR A 42 13.27 -2.35 4.95
CA THR A 42 14.19 -1.24 5.18
C THR A 42 15.36 -1.22 4.19
N LYS A 43 15.76 -2.36 3.63
CA LYS A 43 16.84 -2.42 2.61
C LYS A 43 16.38 -1.77 1.31
N SER A 44 15.17 -2.07 0.85
CA SER A 44 14.57 -1.44 -0.33
C SER A 44 14.31 0.05 -0.12
N LEU A 45 13.86 0.45 1.07
CA LEU A 45 13.71 1.87 1.44
C LEU A 45 15.05 2.61 1.40
N ASN A 46 16.12 2.01 1.93
CA ASN A 46 17.46 2.60 1.91
C ASN A 46 18.01 2.75 0.48
N LYS A 47 17.78 1.77 -0.39
CA LYS A 47 18.11 1.88 -1.82
C LYS A 47 17.35 3.03 -2.48
N LEU A 48 16.03 3.12 -2.22
CA LEU A 48 15.18 4.17 -2.75
C LEU A 48 15.62 5.57 -2.28
N ASN A 49 16.03 5.71 -1.02
CA ASN A 49 16.51 6.98 -0.45
C ASN A 49 17.80 7.48 -1.09
N ARG A 50 18.60 6.59 -1.67
CA ARG A 50 19.84 6.92 -2.43
C ARG A 50 19.60 7.04 -3.93
N HIS A 51 18.40 6.69 -4.42
CA HIS A 51 18.08 6.69 -5.83
C HIS A 51 17.76 8.11 -6.33
N PRO A 52 18.07 8.47 -7.61
CA PRO A 52 17.69 9.76 -8.21
C PRO A 52 16.20 10.10 -8.16
N LEU A 53 15.33 9.11 -7.98
CA LEU A 53 13.89 9.31 -7.73
C LEU A 53 13.62 10.05 -6.41
N LYS A 54 14.57 10.03 -5.46
CA LYS A 54 14.44 10.76 -4.21
C LYS A 54 14.55 12.25 -4.47
N ASN A 55 13.41 12.88 -4.54
CA ASN A 55 13.25 14.31 -4.73
C ASN A 55 12.35 14.90 -3.64
N LYS A 56 12.10 16.22 -3.71
CA LYS A 56 11.25 16.95 -2.73
C LYS A 56 9.78 16.46 -2.67
N ARG A 57 9.36 15.56 -3.58
CA ARG A 57 7.99 15.05 -3.66
C ARG A 57 7.85 13.60 -3.20
N LEU A 58 8.95 12.90 -2.89
CA LEU A 58 8.93 11.52 -2.40
C LEU A 58 9.27 11.47 -0.91
N PHE A 59 8.33 10.95 -0.12
CA PHE A 59 8.47 10.69 1.31
C PHE A 59 8.34 9.19 1.55
N SER A 60 9.35 8.57 2.14
CA SER A 60 9.42 7.13 2.38
C SER A 60 9.59 6.85 3.87
N TYR A 61 8.89 5.83 4.37
CA TYR A 61 8.82 5.50 5.78
C TYR A 61 8.94 3.99 5.98
N ALA A 62 9.65 3.57 7.02
CA ALA A 62 9.57 2.19 7.50
C ALA A 62 8.26 2.01 8.28
N CYS A 63 7.49 0.98 7.92
CA CYS A 63 6.23 0.66 8.59
C CYS A 63 5.80 -0.74 8.18
N ASP A 64 5.51 -1.58 9.18
CA ASP A 64 4.73 -2.78 8.97
C ASP A 64 3.24 -2.38 8.87
N ALA A 65 2.66 -2.61 7.70
CA ALA A 65 1.27 -2.25 7.43
C ALA A 65 0.25 -3.14 8.16
N SER A 66 0.68 -4.30 8.64
CA SER A 66 -0.15 -5.20 9.45
C SER A 66 -0.17 -4.83 10.94
N ASP A 67 0.68 -3.91 11.38
CA ASP A 67 0.70 -3.36 12.74
C ASP A 67 -0.08 -2.03 12.81
N GLU A 68 -1.26 -2.05 13.44
CA GLU A 68 -2.11 -0.86 13.55
C GLU A 68 -1.42 0.32 14.27
N ASN A 69 -0.52 0.05 15.22
CA ASN A 69 0.21 1.09 15.95
C ASN A 69 1.22 1.78 15.04
N GLN A 70 2.01 0.99 14.26
CA GLN A 70 2.95 1.54 13.30
C GLN A 70 2.23 2.33 12.21
N VAL A 71 1.08 1.85 11.73
CA VAL A 71 0.23 2.59 10.78
C VAL A 71 -0.26 3.91 11.39
N SER A 72 -0.67 3.89 12.67
CA SER A 72 -1.09 5.11 13.36
C SER A 72 0.04 6.14 13.45
N ASP A 73 1.25 5.71 13.78
CA ASP A 73 2.42 6.59 13.85
C ASP A 73 2.87 7.09 12.48
N LEU A 74 2.77 6.26 11.44
CA LEU A 74 2.98 6.68 10.07
C LEU A 74 2.02 7.82 9.69
N PHE A 75 0.72 7.66 9.97
CA PHE A 75 -0.26 8.70 9.65
C PHE A 75 -0.08 9.98 10.47
N LYS A 76 0.42 9.93 11.71
CA LYS A 76 0.86 11.12 12.46
C LYS A 76 1.97 11.85 11.70
N LYS A 77 3.01 11.13 11.23
CA LYS A 77 4.12 11.71 10.44
C LYS A 77 3.63 12.33 9.13
N ILE A 78 2.73 11.65 8.41
CA ILE A 78 2.12 12.16 7.17
C ILE A 78 1.29 13.43 7.47
N ASN A 79 0.51 13.43 8.55
CA ASN A 79 -0.35 14.55 8.94
C ASN A 79 0.43 15.82 9.28
N ASN A 80 1.70 15.67 9.72
CA ASN A 80 2.62 16.80 9.90
C ASN A 80 3.09 17.41 8.56
N LYS A 81 3.04 16.65 7.46
CA LYS A 81 3.45 17.09 6.12
C LYS A 81 2.26 17.56 5.26
N THR A 82 1.09 17.00 5.48
CA THR A 82 -0.12 17.37 4.73
C THR A 82 -1.39 17.15 5.53
N LYS A 83 -2.36 18.05 5.35
CA LYS A 83 -3.67 17.94 6.00
C LYS A 83 -4.74 17.31 5.11
N LYS A 84 -4.40 16.98 3.86
CA LYS A 84 -5.28 16.25 2.92
C LYS A 84 -4.47 15.31 2.04
N ILE A 85 -5.11 14.26 1.54
CA ILE A 85 -4.59 13.37 0.49
C ILE A 85 -5.64 13.23 -0.61
N ASP A 86 -5.18 12.93 -1.83
CA ASP A 86 -6.06 12.77 -2.99
C ASP A 86 -6.28 11.29 -3.33
N ALA A 87 -5.35 10.41 -2.96
CA ALA A 87 -5.54 8.97 -3.13
C ALA A 87 -4.80 8.15 -2.06
N LEU A 88 -5.38 7.00 -1.74
CA LEU A 88 -4.74 5.90 -1.02
C LEU A 88 -4.64 4.71 -1.97
N ILE A 89 -3.46 4.09 -2.06
CA ILE A 89 -3.24 2.84 -2.78
C ILE A 89 -2.82 1.78 -1.77
N ASN A 90 -3.73 0.90 -1.45
CA ASN A 90 -3.51 -0.28 -0.63
C ASN A 90 -2.89 -1.36 -1.51
N ASN A 91 -1.59 -1.58 -1.36
CA ASN A 91 -0.82 -2.48 -2.21
C ASN A 91 -0.14 -3.61 -1.43
N VAL A 92 -0.26 -3.61 -0.11
CA VAL A 92 0.28 -4.70 0.72
C VAL A 92 -0.35 -6.04 0.33
N GLY A 93 0.47 -7.09 0.36
CA GLY A 93 -0.02 -8.43 0.23
C GLY A 93 1.12 -9.45 0.16
N ILE A 94 0.83 -10.62 0.71
CA ILE A 94 1.68 -11.80 0.66
C ILE A 94 0.95 -12.93 -0.05
N ALA A 95 1.72 -13.83 -0.66
CA ALA A 95 1.13 -14.96 -1.38
C ALA A 95 0.54 -16.03 -0.45
N GLY A 96 0.87 -15.99 0.83
CA GLY A 96 0.51 -17.04 1.77
C GLY A 96 1.13 -18.41 1.42
N PRO A 97 0.74 -19.46 2.13
CA PRO A 97 1.21 -20.83 1.87
C PRO A 97 0.64 -21.42 0.58
N THR A 98 1.29 -22.43 0.08
CA THR A 98 0.80 -23.30 -1.01
C THR A 98 0.49 -24.67 -0.45
N GLY A 99 -0.76 -25.12 -0.59
CA GLY A 99 -1.17 -26.43 -0.10
C GLY A 99 -2.66 -26.68 -0.24
N SER A 100 -3.08 -27.93 -0.12
CA SER A 100 -4.50 -28.27 -0.06
C SER A 100 -5.11 -27.78 1.24
N LEU A 101 -6.36 -27.32 1.18
CA LEU A 101 -7.03 -26.59 2.27
C LEU A 101 -7.01 -27.38 3.60
N GLU A 102 -7.25 -28.69 3.54
CA GLU A 102 -7.28 -29.56 4.71
C GLU A 102 -5.92 -29.76 5.40
N LYS A 103 -4.82 -29.34 4.74
CA LYS A 103 -3.46 -29.41 5.29
C LYS A 103 -2.89 -28.05 5.70
N LEU A 104 -3.61 -26.98 5.46
CA LEU A 104 -3.17 -25.64 5.85
C LEU A 104 -3.28 -25.49 7.36
N LYS A 105 -2.29 -24.83 7.95
CA LYS A 105 -2.34 -24.44 9.35
C LYS A 105 -3.24 -23.20 9.51
N SER A 106 -4.00 -23.16 10.58
CA SER A 106 -4.85 -21.98 10.88
C SER A 106 -4.03 -20.69 10.99
N GLU A 107 -2.83 -20.77 11.57
CA GLU A 107 -1.94 -19.62 11.72
C GLU A 107 -1.52 -19.04 10.36
N ASP A 108 -1.29 -19.88 9.35
CA ASP A 108 -0.93 -19.43 7.99
C ASP A 108 -2.11 -18.74 7.30
N TRP A 109 -3.32 -19.26 7.52
CA TRP A 109 -4.56 -18.64 7.06
C TRP A 109 -4.74 -17.27 7.70
N GLU A 110 -4.72 -17.22 9.03
CA GLU A 110 -4.89 -15.99 9.81
C GLU A 110 -3.84 -14.94 9.47
N ASN A 111 -2.57 -15.35 9.36
CA ASN A 111 -1.49 -14.44 8.98
C ASN A 111 -1.69 -13.86 7.58
N THR A 112 -2.13 -14.68 6.61
CA THR A 112 -2.38 -14.18 5.24
C THR A 112 -3.51 -13.14 5.23
N LEU A 113 -4.62 -13.40 5.91
CA LEU A 113 -5.72 -12.44 6.03
C LEU A 113 -5.29 -11.20 6.82
N HIS A 114 -4.51 -11.37 7.88
CA HIS A 114 -4.03 -10.25 8.68
C HIS A 114 -3.16 -9.30 7.86
N VAL A 115 -2.22 -9.83 7.08
CA VAL A 115 -1.35 -9.00 6.24
C VAL A 115 -2.13 -8.40 5.07
N ASP A 116 -2.94 -9.18 4.35
CA ASP A 116 -3.56 -8.75 3.09
C ASP A 116 -4.83 -7.90 3.29
N VAL A 117 -5.63 -8.21 4.34
CA VAL A 117 -6.93 -7.57 4.56
C VAL A 117 -6.87 -6.53 5.67
N ASN A 118 -6.33 -6.90 6.85
CA ASN A 118 -6.32 -5.97 7.98
C ASN A 118 -5.41 -4.76 7.71
N SER A 119 -4.31 -4.93 6.99
CA SER A 119 -3.47 -3.80 6.57
C SER A 119 -4.25 -2.77 5.75
N HIS A 120 -5.06 -3.23 4.79
CA HIS A 120 -5.91 -2.35 3.97
C HIS A 120 -6.96 -1.63 4.83
N PHE A 121 -7.53 -2.33 5.81
CA PHE A 121 -8.46 -1.73 6.77
C PHE A 121 -7.77 -0.64 7.61
N TYR A 122 -6.59 -0.91 8.20
CA TYR A 122 -5.88 0.05 9.03
C TYR A 122 -5.52 1.33 8.25
N PHE A 123 -4.97 1.17 7.05
CA PHE A 123 -4.66 2.30 6.17
C PHE A 123 -5.90 3.08 5.78
N THR A 124 -6.97 2.40 5.37
CA THR A 124 -8.23 3.03 4.96
C THR A 124 -8.84 3.83 6.11
N LYS A 125 -8.94 3.23 7.30
CA LYS A 125 -9.46 3.86 8.52
C LYS A 125 -8.73 5.18 8.83
N LYS A 126 -7.39 5.20 8.72
CA LYS A 126 -6.58 6.40 8.99
C LYS A 126 -6.59 7.40 7.82
N ALA A 127 -6.76 6.95 6.60
CA ALA A 127 -6.76 7.80 5.40
C ALA A 127 -8.06 8.56 5.18
N ILE A 128 -9.21 7.98 5.54
CA ILE A 128 -10.55 8.57 5.31
C ILE A 128 -10.64 10.03 5.78
N PRO A 129 -10.19 10.44 6.98
CA PRO A 129 -10.29 11.83 7.42
C PRO A 129 -9.49 12.81 6.54
N LEU A 130 -8.40 12.34 5.92
CA LEU A 130 -7.58 13.14 5.00
C LEU A 130 -8.17 13.15 3.59
N LEU A 131 -8.74 12.02 3.13
CA LEU A 131 -9.40 11.89 1.83
C LEU A 131 -10.66 12.76 1.75
N LYS A 132 -11.46 12.83 2.81
CA LYS A 132 -12.66 13.67 2.89
C LYS A 132 -12.36 15.16 2.68
N LYS A 133 -11.12 15.61 2.86
CA LYS A 133 -10.68 17.00 2.61
C LYS A 133 -10.28 17.24 1.14
N SER A 134 -10.28 16.22 0.31
CA SER A 134 -10.08 16.34 -1.14
C SER A 134 -11.44 16.33 -1.85
N LYS A 135 -11.55 17.14 -2.92
CA LYS A 135 -12.77 17.15 -3.75
C LYS A 135 -13.04 15.79 -4.43
N ASN A 136 -11.96 15.07 -4.76
CA ASN A 136 -12.00 13.79 -5.50
C ASN A 136 -11.07 12.77 -4.83
N GLY A 137 -11.29 12.50 -3.52
CA GLY A 137 -10.56 11.49 -2.79
C GLY A 137 -10.87 10.08 -3.31
N SER A 138 -9.83 9.26 -3.54
CA SER A 138 -9.98 7.91 -4.10
C SER A 138 -9.23 6.89 -3.26
N ILE A 139 -9.76 5.66 -3.18
CA ILE A 139 -9.09 4.50 -2.60
C ILE A 139 -8.96 3.45 -3.68
N ILE A 140 -7.77 2.89 -3.83
CA ILE A 140 -7.47 1.80 -4.76
C ILE A 140 -6.92 0.64 -3.93
N ASN A 141 -7.60 -0.50 -3.99
CA ASN A 141 -7.14 -1.75 -3.39
C ASN A 141 -6.55 -2.63 -4.50
N ILE A 142 -5.29 -3.03 -4.35
CA ILE A 142 -4.65 -3.95 -5.30
C ILE A 142 -5.12 -5.35 -4.98
N SER A 143 -5.98 -5.86 -5.83
CA SER A 143 -6.53 -7.22 -5.80
C SER A 143 -5.70 -8.16 -6.70
N SER A 144 -6.28 -9.28 -7.06
CA SER A 144 -5.70 -10.31 -7.94
C SER A 144 -6.81 -11.00 -8.72
N THR A 145 -6.48 -11.57 -9.87
CA THR A 145 -7.37 -12.51 -10.57
C THR A 145 -7.73 -13.71 -9.70
N ALA A 146 -6.87 -14.08 -8.74
CA ALA A 146 -7.15 -15.14 -7.77
C ALA A 146 -8.39 -14.85 -6.89
N GLY A 147 -8.76 -13.58 -6.69
CA GLY A 147 -9.97 -13.20 -5.95
C GLY A 147 -11.26 -13.34 -6.77
N ILE A 148 -11.15 -13.56 -8.09
CA ILE A 148 -12.30 -13.69 -8.99
C ILE A 148 -12.41 -15.12 -9.54
N LEU A 149 -11.29 -15.69 -10.02
CA LEU A 149 -11.28 -16.97 -10.73
C LEU A 149 -10.96 -18.17 -9.84
N GLY A 150 -10.64 -17.93 -8.57
CA GLY A 150 -10.04 -18.95 -7.70
C GLY A 150 -8.60 -19.25 -8.10
N PHE A 151 -7.84 -19.79 -7.15
CA PHE A 151 -6.44 -20.15 -7.39
C PHE A 151 -6.11 -21.46 -6.65
N PRO A 152 -5.93 -22.57 -7.36
CA PRO A 152 -5.71 -23.87 -6.74
C PRO A 152 -4.54 -23.83 -5.74
N LEU A 153 -4.70 -24.48 -4.60
CA LEU A 153 -3.71 -24.58 -3.53
C LEU A 153 -3.31 -23.25 -2.88
N ARG A 154 -4.07 -22.17 -3.11
CA ARG A 154 -3.82 -20.82 -2.60
C ARG A 154 -5.05 -20.21 -1.93
N SER A 155 -5.80 -21.03 -1.19
CA SER A 155 -7.08 -20.62 -0.59
C SER A 155 -7.00 -19.35 0.27
N PRO A 156 -6.00 -19.17 1.17
CA PRO A 156 -5.90 -17.92 1.95
C PRO A 156 -5.69 -16.69 1.07
N TYR A 157 -4.82 -16.82 0.06
CA TYR A 157 -4.55 -15.72 -0.88
C TYR A 157 -5.79 -15.38 -1.70
N ALA A 158 -6.47 -16.39 -2.26
CA ALA A 158 -7.69 -16.17 -3.05
C ALA A 158 -8.79 -15.50 -2.19
N ALA A 159 -8.96 -15.94 -0.96
CA ALA A 159 -9.92 -15.34 -0.03
C ALA A 159 -9.55 -13.90 0.34
N SER A 160 -8.25 -13.59 0.51
CA SER A 160 -7.78 -12.24 0.86
C SER A 160 -7.90 -11.24 -0.29
N LYS A 161 -7.96 -11.73 -1.54
CA LYS A 161 -8.00 -10.91 -2.76
C LYS A 161 -9.39 -10.90 -3.41
#